data_307a50ec475425390712aebfdcc3e3de
#
_entry.id   307a50ec475425390712aebfdcc3e3de
#
_cell.length_a   1.000
_cell.length_b   1.000
_cell.length_c   1.000
_cell.angle_alpha   90.00
_cell.angle_beta   90.00
_cell.angle_gamma   90.00
#
_symmetry.space_group_name_H-M   'P 1'
#
loop_
_entity.id
_entity.type
_entity.pdbx_description
1 polymer ?
#
loop_
_entity_poly.entity_id
_entity_poly.type
_entity_poly.pdbx_seq_one_letter_code
_entity_poly.pdbx_strand_id
1 'polypeptide(L)'
;FMIFYRSILLFALVAAAVAVMLIQWKNKIYTQSVTISSIETGKPQNGNLVAFSEYILTYSKDGASCMDGKGNAVWNETFEMQNPMVDICRDVVAIGDYNGRSIYVMNTSGSLGEITTNRPIRNFCVAANGVVAVILDDSGLTYIYLFDKNGKELVRIRTTMKDSGYPFSISLSPN
;
A
#
# COMPACT_ATOMS: atom_id res chain seq x y z
N PHE A 1 20.29 16.95 -62.87
CA PHE A 1 19.15 16.13 -62.35
C PHE A 1 19.65 14.93 -61.55
N MET A 2 20.66 14.19 -61.95
CA MET A 2 21.16 12.99 -61.25
C MET A 2 21.79 13.28 -59.87
N ILE A 3 22.43 14.42 -59.67
CA ILE A 3 23.09 14.80 -58.41
C ILE A 3 22.01 15.11 -57.34
N PHE A 4 20.92 15.74 -57.71
CA PHE A 4 19.83 16.08 -56.83
C PHE A 4 19.07 14.84 -56.29
N TYR A 5 18.88 13.83 -57.16
CA TYR A 5 18.28 12.55 -56.73
C TYR A 5 19.17 11.77 -55.78
N ARG A 6 20.48 11.79 -55.96
CA ARG A 6 21.44 11.16 -55.05
C ARG A 6 21.45 11.80 -53.68
N SER A 7 21.30 13.14 -53.58
CA SER A 7 21.25 13.84 -52.30
C SER A 7 19.97 13.54 -51.54
N ILE A 8 18.83 13.46 -52.24
CA ILE A 8 17.54 13.11 -51.64
C ILE A 8 17.55 11.67 -51.09
N LEU A 9 18.15 10.76 -51.85
CA LEU A 9 18.24 9.33 -51.45
C LEU A 9 19.15 9.14 -50.24
N LEU A 10 20.27 9.88 -50.17
CA LEU A 10 21.14 9.89 -48.99
C LEU A 10 20.43 10.46 -47.75
N PHE A 11 19.65 11.54 -47.93
CA PHE A 11 18.91 12.13 -46.82
C PHE A 11 17.81 11.19 -46.27
N ALA A 12 17.11 10.50 -47.16
CA ALA A 12 16.11 9.51 -46.80
C ALA A 12 16.74 8.31 -46.06
N LEU A 13 17.93 7.85 -46.47
CA LEU A 13 18.65 6.77 -45.78
C LEU A 13 19.12 7.16 -44.39
N VAL A 14 19.62 8.38 -44.20
CA VAL A 14 20.02 8.91 -42.89
C VAL A 14 18.80 9.06 -41.99
N ALA A 15 17.69 9.60 -42.50
CA ALA A 15 16.46 9.73 -41.74
C ALA A 15 15.89 8.37 -41.29
N ALA A 16 15.93 7.36 -42.15
CA ALA A 16 15.54 5.99 -41.81
C ALA A 16 16.44 5.37 -40.74
N ALA A 17 17.76 5.56 -40.83
CA ALA A 17 18.72 5.08 -39.85
C ALA A 17 18.48 5.73 -38.46
N VAL A 18 18.24 7.04 -38.42
CA VAL A 18 17.90 7.77 -37.17
C VAL A 18 16.58 7.28 -36.58
N ALA A 19 15.57 7.06 -37.41
CA ALA A 19 14.28 6.52 -36.95
C ALA A 19 14.44 5.13 -36.34
N VAL A 20 15.18 4.23 -36.94
CA VAL A 20 15.46 2.89 -36.41
C VAL A 20 16.24 2.99 -35.09
N MET A 21 17.22 3.89 -35.00
CA MET A 21 17.99 4.10 -33.76
C MET A 21 17.09 4.62 -32.60
N LEU A 22 16.18 5.53 -32.90
CA LEU A 22 15.21 6.05 -31.90
C LEU A 22 14.22 4.98 -31.45
N ILE A 23 13.74 4.12 -32.37
CA ILE A 23 12.85 3.01 -32.03
C ILE A 23 13.58 1.98 -31.16
N GLN A 24 14.82 1.64 -31.48
CA GLN A 24 15.61 0.72 -30.65
C GLN A 24 15.91 1.31 -29.27
N TRP A 25 16.15 2.61 -29.19
CA TRP A 25 16.37 3.28 -27.90
C TRP A 25 15.11 3.29 -27.02
N LYS A 26 13.94 3.52 -27.62
CA LYS A 26 12.64 3.50 -26.94
C LYS A 26 12.22 2.08 -26.49
N ASN A 27 12.61 1.07 -27.25
CA ASN A 27 12.29 -0.34 -26.98
C ASN A 27 13.40 -1.10 -26.23
N LYS A 28 14.30 -0.37 -25.57
CA LYS A 28 15.37 -0.99 -24.78
C LYS A 28 14.78 -1.73 -23.59
N ILE A 29 14.62 -3.04 -23.74
CA ILE A 29 14.20 -3.94 -22.65
C ILE A 29 15.42 -4.16 -21.75
N TYR A 30 15.34 -3.71 -20.51
CA TYR A 30 16.36 -3.98 -19.51
C TYR A 30 16.21 -5.43 -19.05
N THR A 31 17.04 -6.32 -19.54
CA THR A 31 17.04 -7.75 -19.19
C THR A 31 18.02 -8.10 -18.07
N GLN A 32 18.82 -7.14 -17.62
CA GLN A 32 19.79 -7.35 -16.54
C GLN A 32 19.37 -6.55 -15.32
N SER A 33 19.12 -7.24 -14.21
CA SER A 33 18.99 -6.65 -12.89
C SER A 33 20.30 -6.85 -12.12
N VAL A 34 20.78 -5.79 -11.49
CA VAL A 34 21.90 -5.85 -10.57
C VAL A 34 21.32 -5.77 -9.16
N THR A 35 21.60 -6.75 -8.33
CA THR A 35 21.24 -6.70 -6.90
C THR A 35 22.10 -5.65 -6.23
N ILE A 36 21.51 -4.52 -5.85
CA ILE A 36 22.22 -3.40 -5.23
C ILE A 36 22.48 -3.68 -3.75
N SER A 37 21.56 -4.39 -3.09
CA SER A 37 21.69 -4.78 -1.69
C SER A 37 20.91 -6.07 -1.45
N SER A 38 21.47 -6.94 -0.63
CA SER A 38 20.81 -8.15 -0.12
C SER A 38 20.95 -8.11 1.40
N ILE A 39 19.85 -8.03 2.11
CA ILE A 39 19.82 -7.99 3.56
C ILE A 39 19.16 -9.28 4.02
N GLU A 40 19.87 -10.06 4.85
CA GLU A 40 19.26 -11.16 5.57
C GLU A 40 18.36 -10.58 6.67
N THR A 41 17.10 -10.35 6.32
CA THR A 41 16.08 -10.08 7.33
C THR A 41 15.78 -11.39 8.02
N GLY A 42 16.02 -11.47 9.33
CA GLY A 42 15.49 -12.56 10.14
C GLY A 42 13.97 -12.58 9.96
N LYS A 43 13.48 -13.35 8.98
CA LYS A 43 12.04 -13.48 8.74
C LYS A 43 11.38 -13.93 10.04
N PRO A 44 10.43 -13.19 10.61
CA PRO A 44 9.52 -13.80 11.55
C PRO A 44 8.89 -15.01 10.84
N GLN A 45 8.87 -16.14 11.47
CA GLN A 45 8.59 -17.46 10.88
C GLN A 45 7.20 -17.57 10.21
N ASN A 46 6.36 -16.52 10.23
CA ASN A 46 5.06 -16.38 9.57
C ASN A 46 4.71 -14.88 9.31
N GLY A 47 5.68 -14.04 9.00
CA GLY A 47 5.46 -12.62 8.74
C GLY A 47 5.22 -12.32 7.26
N ASN A 48 4.37 -11.33 7.01
CA ASN A 48 4.17 -10.73 5.71
C ASN A 48 5.12 -9.54 5.55
N LEU A 49 5.49 -9.24 4.30
CA LEU A 49 6.39 -8.15 3.96
C LEU A 49 5.72 -7.29 2.89
N VAL A 50 5.72 -5.98 3.10
CA VAL A 50 5.11 -4.99 2.18
C VAL A 50 5.99 -3.76 2.06
N ALA A 51 5.96 -3.11 0.89
CA ALA A 51 6.60 -1.81 0.70
C ALA A 51 5.80 -0.71 1.42
N PHE A 52 6.48 0.14 2.17
CA PHE A 52 5.90 1.22 2.94
C PHE A 52 6.69 2.51 2.72
N SER A 53 6.25 3.36 1.78
CA SER A 53 7.02 4.51 1.31
C SER A 53 8.42 4.07 0.82
N GLU A 54 9.49 4.58 1.40
CA GLU A 54 10.89 4.18 1.13
C GLU A 54 11.41 3.09 2.08
N TYR A 55 10.53 2.55 2.93
CA TYR A 55 10.83 1.56 3.94
C TYR A 55 10.26 0.18 3.59
N ILE A 56 10.64 -0.81 4.37
CA ILE A 56 10.10 -2.15 4.33
C ILE A 56 9.34 -2.38 5.64
N LEU A 57 8.05 -2.68 5.52
CA LEU A 57 7.21 -3.06 6.65
C LEU A 57 7.09 -4.57 6.68
N THR A 58 7.40 -5.17 7.81
CA THR A 58 7.07 -6.57 8.13
C THR A 58 5.99 -6.59 9.18
N TYR A 59 5.00 -7.46 9.04
CA TYR A 59 3.96 -7.63 10.05
C TYR A 59 3.56 -9.09 10.19
N SER A 60 3.15 -9.46 11.38
CA SER A 60 2.73 -10.80 11.77
C SER A 60 1.58 -10.72 12.76
N LYS A 61 1.22 -11.86 13.36
CA LYS A 61 0.24 -11.90 14.46
C LYS A 61 0.74 -11.22 15.74
N ASP A 62 2.05 -11.15 15.92
CA ASP A 62 2.70 -10.75 17.17
C ASP A 62 3.22 -9.29 17.12
N GLY A 63 3.13 -8.64 15.96
CA GLY A 63 3.61 -7.27 15.84
C GLY A 63 4.01 -6.87 14.42
N ALA A 64 4.56 -5.67 14.31
CA ALA A 64 5.06 -5.10 13.08
C ALA A 64 6.42 -4.41 13.30
N SER A 65 7.24 -4.39 12.24
CA SER A 65 8.54 -3.74 12.23
C SER A 65 8.73 -2.98 10.92
N CYS A 66 9.20 -1.77 11.02
CA CYS A 66 9.60 -0.94 9.89
C CYS A 66 11.12 -0.87 9.81
N MET A 67 11.67 -1.12 8.63
CA MET A 67 13.11 -1.12 8.37
C MET A 67 13.46 -0.20 7.21
N ASP A 68 14.62 0.43 7.29
CA ASP A 68 15.18 1.18 6.17
C ASP A 68 15.75 0.27 5.07
N GLY A 69 16.14 0.83 3.93
CA GLY A 69 16.76 0.10 2.83
C GLY A 69 18.13 -0.51 3.15
N LYS A 70 18.68 -0.27 4.34
CA LYS A 70 19.93 -0.86 4.84
C LYS A 70 19.68 -1.99 5.85
N GLY A 71 18.41 -2.21 6.23
CA GLY A 71 18.01 -3.22 7.20
C GLY A 71 18.04 -2.76 8.65
N ASN A 72 18.25 -1.48 8.92
CA ASN A 72 18.15 -0.96 10.27
C ASN A 72 16.67 -0.79 10.65
N ALA A 73 16.32 -1.28 11.84
CA ALA A 73 14.98 -1.07 12.39
C ALA A 73 14.75 0.42 12.67
N VAL A 74 13.66 0.96 12.12
CA VAL A 74 13.22 2.33 12.38
C VAL A 74 12.31 2.34 13.59
N TRP A 75 11.36 1.41 13.63
CA TRP A 75 10.49 1.18 14.78
C TRP A 75 9.99 -0.27 14.81
N ASN A 76 9.60 -0.72 15.99
CA ASN A 76 8.95 -2.00 16.24
C ASN A 76 7.71 -1.74 17.09
N GLU A 77 6.60 -2.38 16.74
CA GLU A 77 5.34 -2.35 17.48
C GLU A 77 4.93 -3.78 17.80
N THR A 78 4.50 -4.04 19.04
CA THR A 78 4.08 -5.35 19.49
C THR A 78 2.57 -5.34 19.74
N PHE A 79 1.86 -6.28 19.16
CA PHE A 79 0.43 -6.49 19.35
C PHE A 79 0.11 -7.98 19.24
N GLU A 80 -1.09 -8.38 19.59
CA GLU A 80 -1.57 -9.74 19.42
C GLU A 80 -2.82 -9.74 18.53
N MET A 81 -2.72 -10.39 17.36
CA MET A 81 -3.79 -10.51 16.37
C MET A 81 -3.93 -11.94 15.88
N GLN A 82 -5.14 -12.32 15.48
CA GLN A 82 -5.38 -13.64 14.90
C GLN A 82 -5.25 -13.65 13.38
N ASN A 83 -5.76 -12.63 12.72
CA ASN A 83 -5.78 -12.49 11.27
C ASN A 83 -5.46 -11.06 10.86
N PRO A 84 -4.19 -10.64 10.93
CA PRO A 84 -3.78 -9.28 10.65
C PRO A 84 -4.03 -8.92 9.17
N MET A 85 -4.67 -7.79 8.95
CA MET A 85 -4.85 -7.12 7.67
C MET A 85 -4.08 -5.81 7.69
N VAL A 86 -3.61 -5.36 6.54
CA VAL A 86 -2.88 -4.10 6.40
C VAL A 86 -3.47 -3.26 5.28
N ASP A 87 -3.57 -1.96 5.52
CA ASP A 87 -3.83 -0.97 4.49
C ASP A 87 -2.83 0.19 4.63
N ILE A 88 -2.37 0.70 3.50
CA ILE A 88 -1.31 1.71 3.43
C ILE A 88 -1.77 2.87 2.55
N CYS A 89 -1.60 4.09 3.06
CA CYS A 89 -1.82 5.30 2.29
C CYS A 89 -0.62 6.24 2.49
N ARG A 90 0.23 6.37 1.47
CA ARG A 90 1.47 7.16 1.49
C ARG A 90 2.42 6.72 2.62
N ASP A 91 2.60 7.55 3.64
CA ASP A 91 3.46 7.37 4.81
C ASP A 91 2.69 6.93 6.07
N VAL A 92 1.42 6.55 5.91
CA VAL A 92 0.57 6.03 6.98
C VAL A 92 0.17 4.60 6.68
N VAL A 93 0.22 3.75 7.68
CA VAL A 93 -0.23 2.36 7.65
C VAL A 93 -1.20 2.10 8.79
N ALA A 94 -2.25 1.34 8.50
CA ALA A 94 -3.13 0.76 9.50
C ALA A 94 -2.99 -0.77 9.46
N ILE A 95 -2.86 -1.38 10.63
CA ILE A 95 -2.84 -2.84 10.80
C ILE A 95 -3.98 -3.19 11.76
N GLY A 96 -4.92 -4.01 11.30
CA GLY A 96 -6.10 -4.39 12.06
C GLY A 96 -6.36 -5.88 12.00
N ASP A 97 -7.09 -6.40 12.98
CA ASP A 97 -7.40 -7.83 13.08
C ASP A 97 -8.77 -8.15 12.47
N TYR A 98 -8.78 -8.97 11.42
CA TYR A 98 -10.04 -9.49 10.83
C TYR A 98 -10.81 -10.31 11.88
N ASN A 99 -12.08 -10.00 12.09
CA ASN A 99 -12.90 -10.49 13.19
C ASN A 99 -12.44 -10.06 14.59
N GLY A 100 -11.33 -9.36 14.72
CA GLY A 100 -10.90 -8.71 15.95
C GLY A 100 -11.56 -7.34 16.14
N ARG A 101 -10.97 -6.54 17.05
CA ARG A 101 -11.52 -5.23 17.43
C ARG A 101 -10.48 -4.12 17.50
N SER A 102 -9.22 -4.41 17.25
CA SER A 102 -8.12 -3.43 17.32
C SER A 102 -7.56 -3.11 15.95
N ILE A 103 -7.25 -1.84 15.73
CA ILE A 103 -6.51 -1.33 14.57
C ILE A 103 -5.41 -0.42 15.12
N TYR A 104 -4.17 -0.70 14.77
CA TYR A 104 -3.00 0.14 15.07
C TYR A 104 -2.71 1.03 13.88
N VAL A 105 -2.61 2.33 14.10
CA VAL A 105 -2.29 3.32 13.08
C VAL A 105 -0.87 3.81 13.33
N MET A 106 -0.03 3.71 12.31
CA MET A 106 1.39 4.05 12.39
C MET A 106 1.80 4.87 11.18
N ASN A 107 2.91 5.56 11.28
CA ASN A 107 3.56 6.21 10.15
C ASN A 107 5.04 5.78 10.07
N THR A 108 5.80 6.42 9.20
CA THR A 108 7.24 6.18 9.05
C THR A 108 8.07 6.50 10.31
N SER A 109 7.52 7.24 11.26
CA SER A 109 8.18 7.59 12.53
C SER A 109 7.75 6.73 13.72
N GLY A 110 6.72 5.88 13.57
CA GLY A 110 6.20 5.00 14.61
C GLY A 110 4.69 5.08 14.82
N SER A 111 4.23 4.69 16.00
CA SER A 111 2.82 4.63 16.36
C SER A 111 2.18 6.02 16.40
N LEU A 112 1.01 6.14 15.78
CA LEU A 112 0.15 7.32 15.85
C LEU A 112 -0.99 7.12 16.84
N GLY A 113 -1.45 5.87 17.02
CA GLY A 113 -2.50 5.54 17.96
C GLY A 113 -3.15 4.19 17.68
N GLU A 114 -4.12 3.85 18.52
CA GLU A 114 -4.90 2.62 18.46
C GLU A 114 -6.40 2.95 18.42
N ILE A 115 -7.11 2.22 17.55
CA ILE A 115 -8.57 2.28 17.46
C ILE A 115 -9.12 0.97 18.00
N THR A 116 -9.95 1.05 19.04
CA THR A 116 -10.70 -0.09 19.56
C THR A 116 -12.16 0.00 19.15
N THR A 117 -12.63 -1.01 18.43
CA THR A 117 -14.04 -1.10 18.00
C THR A 117 -14.87 -1.93 18.96
N ASN A 118 -16.18 -1.64 19.01
CA ASN A 118 -17.12 -2.41 19.85
C ASN A 118 -17.72 -3.62 19.10
N ARG A 119 -17.38 -3.81 17.83
CA ARG A 119 -17.85 -4.89 16.95
C ARG A 119 -16.70 -5.48 16.14
N PRO A 120 -16.84 -6.71 15.63
CA PRO A 120 -15.83 -7.33 14.79
C PRO A 120 -15.56 -6.53 13.51
N ILE A 121 -14.28 -6.38 13.20
CA ILE A 121 -13.78 -5.70 12.00
C ILE A 121 -13.89 -6.66 10.81
N ARG A 122 -14.46 -6.20 9.70
CA ARG A 122 -14.54 -6.93 8.43
C ARG A 122 -13.58 -6.40 7.40
N ASN A 123 -13.46 -5.08 7.33
CA ASN A 123 -12.54 -4.41 6.42
C ASN A 123 -12.28 -3.00 6.93
N PHE A 124 -11.20 -2.40 6.50
CA PHE A 124 -10.89 -1.00 6.78
C PHE A 124 -10.01 -0.42 5.68
N CYS A 125 -9.93 0.90 5.65
CA CYS A 125 -8.95 1.64 4.86
C CYS A 125 -8.48 2.87 5.63
N VAL A 126 -7.24 3.27 5.38
CA VAL A 126 -6.60 4.43 6.01
C VAL A 126 -6.37 5.55 4.98
N ALA A 127 -6.51 6.79 5.42
CA ALA A 127 -6.12 7.97 4.67
C ALA A 127 -4.76 8.51 5.15
N ALA A 128 -4.10 9.33 4.33
CA ALA A 128 -2.78 9.88 4.64
C ALA A 128 -2.75 10.77 5.90
N ASN A 129 -3.89 11.30 6.33
CA ASN A 129 -4.01 12.06 7.59
C ASN A 129 -4.25 11.17 8.83
N GLY A 130 -4.26 9.84 8.66
CA GLY A 130 -4.49 8.88 9.75
C GLY A 130 -5.95 8.61 10.08
N VAL A 131 -6.91 9.17 9.32
CA VAL A 131 -8.32 8.79 9.44
C VAL A 131 -8.52 7.38 8.90
N VAL A 132 -9.26 6.57 9.64
CA VAL A 132 -9.55 5.17 9.27
C VAL A 132 -11.05 5.00 9.11
N ALA A 133 -11.46 4.49 7.95
CA ALA A 133 -12.83 4.02 7.75
C ALA A 133 -12.88 2.51 7.96
N VAL A 134 -13.85 2.04 8.74
CA VAL A 134 -13.95 0.64 9.18
C VAL A 134 -15.33 0.10 8.88
N ILE A 135 -15.38 -1.09 8.29
CA ILE A 135 -16.60 -1.88 8.15
C ILE A 135 -16.68 -2.84 9.33
N LEU A 136 -17.74 -2.72 10.11
CA LEU A 136 -18.02 -3.53 11.28
C LEU A 136 -19.27 -4.37 11.04
N ASP A 137 -19.26 -5.59 11.54
CA ASP A 137 -20.40 -6.52 11.41
C ASP A 137 -21.05 -6.79 12.77
N ASP A 138 -22.38 -6.88 12.77
CA ASP A 138 -23.16 -7.21 13.95
C ASP A 138 -24.49 -7.88 13.57
N SER A 139 -24.50 -9.21 13.58
CA SER A 139 -25.73 -10.03 13.50
C SER A 139 -26.71 -9.62 12.39
N GLY A 140 -26.18 -9.39 11.16
CA GLY A 140 -26.98 -9.00 9.97
C GLY A 140 -27.14 -7.49 9.78
N LEU A 141 -26.50 -6.69 10.61
CA LEU A 141 -26.35 -5.26 10.43
C LEU A 141 -24.88 -4.94 10.15
N THR A 142 -24.64 -4.04 9.22
CA THR A 142 -23.30 -3.55 8.92
C THR A 142 -23.21 -2.08 9.28
N TYR A 143 -22.10 -1.73 9.85
CA TYR A 143 -21.79 -0.36 10.24
C TYR A 143 -20.51 0.09 9.52
N ILE A 144 -20.51 1.31 9.06
CA ILE A 144 -19.31 1.98 8.55
C ILE A 144 -19.00 3.12 9.52
N TYR A 145 -17.84 3.03 10.16
CA TYR A 145 -17.38 4.04 11.09
C TYR A 145 -16.15 4.75 10.52
N LEU A 146 -16.05 6.04 10.78
CA LEU A 146 -14.81 6.79 10.60
C LEU A 146 -14.25 7.12 11.97
N PHE A 147 -12.98 6.82 12.16
CA PHE A 147 -12.21 7.18 13.34
C PHE A 147 -11.05 8.10 12.98
N ASP A 148 -10.68 8.97 13.90
CA ASP A 148 -9.38 9.62 13.82
C ASP A 148 -8.27 8.65 14.27
N LYS A 149 -7.02 9.03 14.07
CA LYS A 149 -5.85 8.23 14.47
C LYS A 149 -5.78 7.92 15.97
N ASN A 150 -6.50 8.65 16.83
CA ASN A 150 -6.55 8.44 18.28
C ASN A 150 -7.73 7.57 18.72
N GLY A 151 -8.48 6.99 17.78
CA GLY A 151 -9.63 6.16 18.08
C GLY A 151 -10.92 6.93 18.38
N LYS A 152 -10.95 8.25 18.17
CA LYS A 152 -12.19 9.03 18.32
C LYS A 152 -13.10 8.80 17.14
N GLU A 153 -14.34 8.38 17.39
CA GLU A 153 -15.37 8.23 16.37
C GLU A 153 -15.74 9.61 15.78
N LEU A 154 -15.63 9.75 14.47
CA LEU A 154 -15.98 10.96 13.73
C LEU A 154 -17.36 10.84 13.07
N VAL A 155 -17.64 9.69 12.47
CA VAL A 155 -18.89 9.42 11.72
C VAL A 155 -19.30 7.96 11.93
N ARG A 156 -20.61 7.74 11.96
CA ARG A 156 -21.24 6.41 12.01
C ARG A 156 -22.35 6.33 10.97
N ILE A 157 -22.26 5.36 10.10
CA ILE A 157 -23.28 5.03 9.10
C ILE A 157 -23.74 3.59 9.38
N ARG A 158 -25.04 3.37 9.38
CA ARG A 158 -25.64 2.04 9.50
C ARG A 158 -26.26 1.66 8.16
N THR A 159 -25.95 0.45 7.69
CA THR A 159 -26.57 -0.13 6.50
C THR A 159 -27.28 -1.44 6.86
N THR A 160 -28.33 -1.79 6.13
CA THR A 160 -29.02 -3.08 6.27
C THR A 160 -28.82 -3.89 5.01
N MET A 161 -28.59 -5.20 5.14
CA MET A 161 -28.43 -6.12 3.99
C MET A 161 -29.64 -6.10 3.06
N LYS A 162 -30.84 -5.88 3.61
CA LYS A 162 -32.10 -5.92 2.87
C LYS A 162 -32.23 -4.81 1.85
N ASP A 163 -31.69 -3.63 2.16
CA ASP A 163 -31.89 -2.42 1.34
C ASP A 163 -30.67 -2.03 0.50
N SER A 164 -29.47 -2.32 0.99
CA SER A 164 -28.21 -1.80 0.41
C SER A 164 -27.20 -2.89 0.05
N GLY A 165 -27.47 -4.16 0.41
CA GLY A 165 -26.48 -5.25 0.29
C GLY A 165 -25.37 -5.14 1.36
N TYR A 166 -24.41 -6.06 1.29
CA TYR A 166 -23.28 -6.10 2.19
C TYR A 166 -22.13 -5.24 1.62
N PRO A 167 -21.60 -4.23 2.30
CA PRO A 167 -20.46 -3.48 1.84
C PRO A 167 -19.22 -4.39 1.81
N PHE A 168 -18.72 -4.61 0.62
CA PHE A 168 -17.59 -5.51 0.38
C PHE A 168 -16.24 -4.80 0.51
N SER A 169 -16.17 -3.54 0.12
CA SER A 169 -14.96 -2.73 0.13
C SER A 169 -15.27 -1.29 0.48
N ILE A 170 -14.27 -0.61 1.03
CA ILE A 170 -14.33 0.79 1.40
C ILE A 170 -13.01 1.45 0.96
N SER A 171 -13.09 2.71 0.57
CA SER A 171 -11.94 3.50 0.16
C SER A 171 -12.11 4.93 0.62
N LEU A 172 -11.03 5.53 1.06
CA LEU A 172 -10.93 6.96 1.39
C LEU A 172 -10.13 7.70 0.35
N SER A 173 -10.44 8.98 0.16
CA SER A 173 -9.57 9.88 -0.61
C SER A 173 -8.23 10.03 0.10
N PRO A 174 -7.11 10.04 -0.62
CA PRO A 174 -5.76 10.13 -0.04
C PRO A 174 -5.40 11.52 0.52
N ASN A 175 -6.36 12.38 0.76
CA ASN A 175 -6.14 13.75 1.28
C ASN A 175 -5.93 13.77 2.77
#